data_7bb06ad8e22ab26e8606fbc78dcc42e0
#
_entry.id   7bb06ad8e22ab26e8606fbc78dcc42e0
#
_cell.length_a   1.000
_cell.length_b   1.000
_cell.length_c   1.000
_cell.angle_alpha   90.00
_cell.angle_beta   90.00
_cell.angle_gamma   90.00
#
_symmetry.space_group_name_H-M   'P 1'
#
loop_
_entity.id
_entity.type
_entity.pdbx_description
1 polymer ?
#
loop_
_entity_poly.entity_id
_entity_poly.type
_entity_poly.pdbx_seq_one_letter_code
_entity_poly.pdbx_strand_id
1 'polypeptide(L)'
;MDLLKNLDLIRILFEEWGILIIFLGSLVEITPFGWAVPGGVILAIAGFLSNNNQNLPLIPIIVSGTLGAWFALVMAYLFGKKSGMWLVKKLHQENNAKFAKSLLQKNGGVILTTSMLANLTKFWISYVAGVENYGFLKFNFYAFLASLSWISLMTLLGFFAGYEKENLINITKGIGILSWILLFVSLYIIIKTIKKEYKHFKKDLPHK
;
A
#
# COMPACT_ATOMS: atom_id res chain seq x y z
N MET A 1 3.59 -33.32 -1.30
CA MET A 1 2.32 -33.46 -2.07
C MET A 1 1.33 -32.31 -1.81
N ASP A 2 1.41 -31.65 -0.65
CA ASP A 2 0.43 -30.57 -0.29
C ASP A 2 0.70 -29.19 -0.91
N LEU A 3 1.94 -28.89 -1.23
CA LEU A 3 2.33 -27.57 -1.75
C LEU A 3 1.77 -27.30 -3.16
N LEU A 4 1.84 -28.31 -4.04
CA LEU A 4 1.30 -28.22 -5.41
C LEU A 4 -0.23 -28.10 -5.39
N LYS A 5 -0.89 -28.87 -4.53
CA LYS A 5 -2.35 -28.81 -4.36
C LYS A 5 -2.82 -27.44 -3.84
N ASN A 6 -2.04 -26.82 -2.96
CA ASN A 6 -2.32 -25.47 -2.47
C ASN A 6 -2.12 -24.40 -3.56
N LEU A 7 -1.14 -24.56 -4.45
CA LEU A 7 -0.94 -23.64 -5.57
C LEU A 7 -2.07 -23.73 -6.59
N ASP A 8 -2.55 -24.93 -6.90
CA ASP A 8 -3.70 -25.11 -7.78
C ASP A 8 -4.98 -24.53 -7.21
N LEU A 9 -5.19 -24.66 -5.89
CA LEU A 9 -6.34 -24.05 -5.21
C LEU A 9 -6.29 -22.51 -5.29
N ILE A 10 -5.11 -21.93 -5.01
CA ILE A 10 -4.89 -20.48 -5.13
C ILE A 10 -5.18 -20.02 -6.55
N ARG A 11 -4.70 -20.75 -7.54
CA ARG A 11 -4.93 -20.43 -8.96
C ARG A 11 -6.41 -20.42 -9.29
N ILE A 12 -7.16 -21.47 -8.93
CA ILE A 12 -8.60 -21.57 -9.16
C ILE A 12 -9.36 -20.41 -8.49
N LEU A 13 -9.03 -20.09 -7.22
CA LEU A 13 -9.63 -18.97 -6.51
C LEU A 13 -9.37 -17.63 -7.21
N PHE A 14 -8.17 -17.41 -7.74
CA PHE A 14 -7.87 -16.19 -8.47
C PHE A 14 -8.49 -16.14 -9.87
N GLU A 15 -8.72 -17.28 -10.52
CA GLU A 15 -9.41 -17.35 -11.80
C GLU A 15 -10.89 -17.00 -11.68
N GLU A 16 -11.57 -17.45 -10.63
CA GLU A 16 -13.00 -17.21 -10.42
C GLU A 16 -13.27 -15.87 -9.71
N TRP A 17 -12.51 -15.54 -8.68
CA TRP A 17 -12.79 -14.42 -7.76
C TRP A 17 -11.67 -13.38 -7.70
N GLY A 18 -10.63 -13.51 -8.52
CA GLY A 18 -9.40 -12.72 -8.39
C GLY A 18 -9.63 -11.22 -8.36
N ILE A 19 -10.49 -10.70 -9.22
CA ILE A 19 -10.80 -9.25 -9.28
C ILE A 19 -11.46 -8.79 -7.98
N LEU A 20 -12.38 -9.58 -7.41
CA LEU A 20 -13.04 -9.27 -6.15
C LEU A 20 -12.08 -9.40 -4.95
N ILE A 21 -11.26 -10.45 -4.95
CA ILE A 21 -10.24 -10.67 -3.91
C ILE A 21 -9.24 -9.51 -3.88
N ILE A 22 -8.81 -9.04 -5.04
CA ILE A 22 -7.88 -7.91 -5.17
C ILE A 22 -8.54 -6.61 -4.70
N PHE A 23 -9.78 -6.36 -5.07
CA PHE A 23 -10.54 -5.19 -4.62
C PHE A 23 -10.67 -5.17 -3.10
N LEU A 24 -11.18 -6.25 -2.52
CA LEU A 24 -11.40 -6.38 -1.08
C LEU A 24 -10.08 -6.41 -0.31
N GLY A 25 -9.08 -7.12 -0.80
CA GLY A 25 -7.75 -7.17 -0.19
C GLY A 25 -7.09 -5.79 -0.13
N SER A 26 -7.15 -5.03 -1.23
CA SER A 26 -6.63 -3.67 -1.29
C SER A 26 -7.43 -2.69 -0.41
N LEU A 27 -8.73 -2.90 -0.29
CA LEU A 27 -9.59 -2.11 0.61
C LEU A 27 -9.23 -2.37 2.07
N VAL A 28 -9.14 -3.65 2.47
CA VAL A 28 -8.85 -4.05 3.86
C VAL A 28 -7.43 -3.65 4.27
N GLU A 29 -6.45 -3.74 3.37
CA GLU A 29 -5.05 -3.34 3.62
C GLU A 29 -4.93 -1.91 4.14
N ILE A 30 -5.82 -1.01 3.72
CA ILE A 30 -5.78 0.42 4.09
C ILE A 30 -6.48 0.68 5.43
N THR A 31 -7.27 -0.25 5.95
CA THR A 31 -7.92 -0.08 7.25
C THR A 31 -6.90 -0.03 8.41
N PRO A 32 -7.30 0.44 9.62
CA PRO A 32 -6.40 0.45 10.78
C PRO A 32 -5.86 -0.93 11.15
N PHE A 33 -6.56 -1.99 10.75
CA PHE A 33 -6.19 -3.40 10.97
C PHE A 33 -5.49 -4.03 9.76
N GLY A 34 -5.27 -3.27 8.70
CA GLY A 34 -4.70 -3.74 7.43
C GLY A 34 -3.25 -4.22 7.53
N TRP A 35 -2.56 -3.97 8.65
CA TRP A 35 -1.25 -4.54 8.91
C TRP A 35 -1.26 -6.09 8.96
N ALA A 36 -2.40 -6.69 9.28
CA ALA A 36 -2.56 -8.14 9.31
C ALA A 36 -2.79 -8.75 7.91
N VAL A 37 -3.12 -7.92 6.91
CA VAL A 37 -3.38 -8.35 5.53
C VAL A 37 -2.19 -7.95 4.66
N PRO A 38 -1.40 -8.90 4.14
CA PRO A 38 -0.27 -8.59 3.28
C PRO A 38 -0.75 -8.26 1.85
N GLY A 39 -1.49 -7.14 1.69
CA GLY A 39 -2.12 -6.75 0.42
C GLY A 39 -1.12 -6.62 -0.72
N GLY A 40 0.08 -6.09 -0.45
CA GLY A 40 1.15 -6.04 -1.46
C GLY A 40 1.57 -7.42 -1.94
N VAL A 41 1.56 -8.45 -1.08
CA VAL A 41 1.85 -9.84 -1.47
C VAL A 41 0.71 -10.41 -2.32
N ILE A 42 -0.55 -10.13 -1.97
CA ILE A 42 -1.72 -10.55 -2.76
C ILE A 42 -1.63 -9.98 -4.18
N LEU A 43 -1.28 -8.69 -4.30
CA LEU A 43 -1.10 -8.03 -5.59
C LEU A 43 0.08 -8.62 -6.39
N ALA A 44 1.18 -8.94 -5.73
CA ALA A 44 2.33 -9.56 -6.38
C ALA A 44 1.98 -10.99 -6.87
N ILE A 45 1.25 -11.78 -6.08
CA ILE A 45 0.74 -13.10 -6.49
C ILE A 45 -0.21 -12.96 -7.69
N ALA A 46 -1.15 -12.01 -7.64
CA ALA A 46 -2.07 -11.75 -8.75
C ALA A 46 -1.31 -11.36 -10.04
N GLY A 47 -0.31 -10.49 -9.94
CA GLY A 47 0.55 -10.14 -11.06
C GLY A 47 1.34 -11.33 -11.61
N PHE A 48 1.90 -12.15 -10.72
CA PHE A 48 2.61 -13.38 -11.10
C PHE A 48 1.71 -14.37 -11.86
N LEU A 49 0.50 -14.59 -11.37
CA LEU A 49 -0.47 -15.47 -12.03
C LEU A 49 -0.96 -14.89 -13.36
N SER A 50 -1.06 -13.57 -13.47
CA SER A 50 -1.48 -12.88 -14.69
C SER A 50 -0.55 -13.10 -15.88
N ASN A 51 0.75 -13.31 -15.64
CA ASN A 51 1.72 -13.45 -16.71
C ASN A 51 1.48 -14.67 -17.60
N ASN A 52 0.98 -15.76 -17.01
CA ASN A 52 0.78 -17.04 -17.72
C ASN A 52 -0.70 -17.43 -17.84
N ASN A 53 -1.63 -16.51 -17.53
CA ASN A 53 -3.06 -16.82 -17.49
C ASN A 53 -3.90 -15.73 -18.17
N GLN A 54 -4.50 -16.08 -19.33
CA GLN A 54 -5.38 -15.18 -20.07
C GLN A 54 -6.68 -14.84 -19.33
N ASN A 55 -7.09 -15.68 -18.37
CA ASN A 55 -8.31 -15.47 -17.57
C ASN A 55 -8.12 -14.42 -16.48
N LEU A 56 -6.87 -14.03 -16.17
CA LEU A 56 -6.56 -13.02 -15.17
C LEU A 56 -5.70 -11.89 -15.77
N PRO A 57 -6.24 -11.04 -16.64
CA PRO A 57 -5.46 -10.02 -17.35
C PRO A 57 -4.97 -8.93 -16.38
N LEU A 58 -3.79 -8.39 -16.65
CA LEU A 58 -3.07 -7.44 -15.79
C LEU A 58 -3.82 -6.14 -15.53
N ILE A 59 -4.47 -5.60 -16.56
CA ILE A 59 -5.18 -4.30 -16.47
C ILE A 59 -6.35 -4.36 -15.48
N PRO A 60 -7.28 -5.33 -15.55
CA PRO A 60 -8.34 -5.48 -14.54
C PRO A 60 -7.82 -5.64 -13.11
N ILE A 61 -6.68 -6.31 -12.89
CA ILE A 61 -6.04 -6.41 -11.57
C ILE A 61 -5.67 -5.02 -11.06
N ILE A 62 -4.95 -4.24 -11.87
CA ILE A 62 -4.51 -2.90 -11.51
C ILE A 62 -5.71 -1.98 -11.26
N VAL A 63 -6.71 -2.01 -12.13
CA VAL A 63 -7.92 -1.18 -12.00
C VAL A 63 -8.67 -1.54 -10.71
N SER A 64 -8.94 -2.82 -10.49
CA SER A 64 -9.68 -3.30 -9.32
C SER A 64 -8.96 -2.96 -8.01
N GLY A 65 -7.67 -3.26 -7.92
CA GLY A 65 -6.87 -2.93 -6.75
C GLY A 65 -6.80 -1.41 -6.49
N THR A 66 -6.62 -0.62 -7.55
CA THR A 66 -6.61 0.84 -7.45
C THR A 66 -7.93 1.38 -6.93
N LEU A 67 -9.05 0.89 -7.43
CA LEU A 67 -10.39 1.30 -6.98
C LEU A 67 -10.62 0.91 -5.52
N GLY A 68 -10.22 -0.31 -5.11
CA GLY A 68 -10.34 -0.76 -3.72
C GLY A 68 -9.53 0.10 -2.75
N ALA A 69 -8.26 0.33 -3.08
CA ALA A 69 -7.36 1.16 -2.28
C ALA A 69 -7.83 2.62 -2.22
N TRP A 70 -8.14 3.21 -3.35
CA TRP A 70 -8.64 4.57 -3.44
C TRP A 70 -9.93 4.77 -2.65
N PHE A 71 -10.90 3.86 -2.79
CA PHE A 71 -12.15 3.91 -2.05
C PHE A 71 -11.89 3.87 -0.53
N ALA A 72 -11.00 3.01 -0.05
CA ALA A 72 -10.66 2.93 1.37
C ALA A 72 -10.02 4.22 1.89
N LEU A 73 -9.13 4.88 1.12
CA LEU A 73 -8.54 6.17 1.48
C LEU A 73 -9.60 7.28 1.57
N VAL A 74 -10.53 7.32 0.60
CA VAL A 74 -11.64 8.28 0.60
C VAL A 74 -12.54 8.06 1.80
N MET A 75 -12.87 6.82 2.13
CA MET A 75 -13.64 6.48 3.33
C MET A 75 -12.90 6.92 4.60
N ALA A 76 -11.60 6.66 4.71
CA ALA A 76 -10.81 7.12 5.85
C ALA A 76 -10.84 8.65 6.00
N TYR A 77 -10.73 9.40 4.91
CA TYR A 77 -10.87 10.86 4.90
C TYR A 77 -12.25 11.32 5.38
N LEU A 78 -13.32 10.74 4.83
CA LEU A 78 -14.69 11.10 5.21
C LEU A 78 -14.98 10.76 6.67
N PHE A 79 -14.48 9.62 7.15
CA PHE A 79 -14.55 9.27 8.57
C PHE A 79 -13.81 10.31 9.43
N GLY A 80 -12.60 10.70 9.04
CA GLY A 80 -11.86 11.75 9.75
C GLY A 80 -12.62 13.06 9.80
N LYS A 81 -13.18 13.50 8.69
CA LYS A 81 -13.98 14.72 8.60
C LYS A 81 -15.22 14.69 9.48
N LYS A 82 -15.88 13.55 9.60
CA LYS A 82 -17.12 13.40 10.38
C LYS A 82 -16.86 13.18 11.88
N SER A 83 -15.87 12.37 12.22
CA SER A 83 -15.61 11.93 13.61
C SER A 83 -14.57 12.78 14.34
N GLY A 84 -13.84 13.65 13.64
CA GLY A 84 -12.75 14.43 14.22
C GLY A 84 -11.72 13.53 14.91
N MET A 85 -11.26 13.88 16.10
CA MET A 85 -10.27 13.10 16.87
C MET A 85 -10.86 11.93 17.67
N TRP A 86 -12.16 11.66 17.55
CA TRP A 86 -12.81 10.62 18.37
C TRP A 86 -12.20 9.23 18.17
N LEU A 87 -12.04 8.81 16.91
CA LEU A 87 -11.47 7.48 16.60
C LEU A 87 -10.02 7.35 17.06
N VAL A 88 -9.25 8.43 16.90
CA VAL A 88 -7.84 8.49 17.35
C VAL A 88 -7.75 8.23 18.85
N LYS A 89 -8.60 8.89 19.65
CA LYS A 89 -8.67 8.70 21.09
C LYS A 89 -9.16 7.31 21.47
N LYS A 90 -10.20 6.80 20.79
CA LYS A 90 -10.76 5.47 21.06
C LYS A 90 -9.76 4.34 20.79
N LEU A 91 -8.89 4.50 19.78
CA LEU A 91 -7.87 3.51 19.42
C LEU A 91 -6.51 3.78 20.08
N HIS A 92 -6.40 4.77 20.96
CA HIS A 92 -5.14 5.18 21.60
C HIS A 92 -4.00 5.43 20.60
N GLN A 93 -4.33 6.12 19.48
CA GLN A 93 -3.42 6.36 18.36
C GLN A 93 -3.02 7.84 18.21
N GLU A 94 -3.03 8.59 19.32
CA GLU A 94 -2.74 10.03 19.33
C GLU A 94 -1.35 10.36 18.75
N ASN A 95 -0.36 9.52 19.02
CA ASN A 95 1.01 9.72 18.51
C ASN A 95 1.06 9.55 16.98
N ASN A 96 0.38 8.55 16.44
CA ASN A 96 0.32 8.32 15.01
C ASN A 96 -0.46 9.44 14.30
N ALA A 97 -1.53 9.94 14.90
CA ALA A 97 -2.29 11.06 14.37
C ALA A 97 -1.48 12.37 14.40
N LYS A 98 -0.77 12.67 15.50
CA LYS A 98 0.14 13.83 15.58
C LYS A 98 1.25 13.75 14.54
N PHE A 99 1.85 12.58 14.36
CA PHE A 99 2.87 12.34 13.35
C PHE A 99 2.30 12.56 11.94
N ALA A 100 1.15 11.97 11.62
CA ALA A 100 0.45 12.17 10.35
C ALA A 100 0.13 13.65 10.09
N LYS A 101 -0.33 14.39 11.12
CA LYS A 101 -0.60 15.83 11.02
C LYS A 101 0.66 16.63 10.70
N SER A 102 1.77 16.37 11.40
CA SER A 102 3.04 17.06 11.16
C SER A 102 3.56 16.81 9.74
N LEU A 103 3.45 15.58 9.24
CA LEU A 103 3.83 15.23 7.88
C LEU A 103 2.94 15.94 6.84
N LEU A 104 1.65 15.98 7.05
CA LEU A 104 0.69 16.62 6.16
C LEU A 104 0.91 18.15 6.09
N GLN A 105 1.17 18.78 7.23
CA GLN A 105 1.44 20.23 7.31
C GLN A 105 2.77 20.60 6.62
N LYS A 106 3.81 19.74 6.73
CA LYS A 106 5.13 20.02 6.19
C LYS A 106 5.22 19.77 4.68
N ASN A 107 4.60 18.71 4.18
CA ASN A 107 4.80 18.23 2.81
C ASN A 107 3.50 18.18 1.97
N GLY A 108 2.35 18.53 2.56
CA GLY A 108 1.08 18.63 1.84
C GLY A 108 0.72 17.40 1.02
N GLY A 109 0.43 17.60 -0.27
CA GLY A 109 0.00 16.52 -1.17
C GLY A 109 1.06 15.47 -1.45
N VAL A 110 2.35 15.82 -1.39
CA VAL A 110 3.43 14.85 -1.63
C VAL A 110 3.40 13.73 -0.59
N ILE A 111 3.06 14.04 0.67
CA ILE A 111 2.99 13.02 1.70
C ILE A 111 1.82 12.05 1.50
N LEU A 112 0.74 12.50 0.87
CA LEU A 112 -0.40 11.64 0.54
C LEU A 112 0.01 10.56 -0.47
N THR A 113 0.86 10.89 -1.44
CA THR A 113 1.35 9.91 -2.42
C THR A 113 2.42 8.99 -1.84
N THR A 114 3.37 9.54 -1.09
CA THR A 114 4.49 8.76 -0.52
C THR A 114 4.08 7.92 0.68
N SER A 115 3.00 8.28 1.38
CA SER A 115 2.49 7.50 2.52
C SER A 115 2.04 6.09 2.17
N MET A 116 1.73 5.84 0.90
CA MET A 116 1.36 4.50 0.42
C MET A 116 2.50 3.48 0.56
N LEU A 117 3.74 3.94 0.60
CA LEU A 117 4.91 3.09 0.82
C LEU A 117 5.03 2.59 2.28
N ALA A 118 4.30 3.19 3.22
CA ALA A 118 4.37 2.87 4.64
C ALA A 118 3.01 2.35 5.13
N ASN A 119 2.89 1.04 5.32
CA ASN A 119 1.63 0.36 5.64
C ASN A 119 0.83 0.95 6.82
N LEU A 120 1.51 1.35 7.90
CA LEU A 120 0.84 1.86 9.10
C LEU A 120 0.33 3.30 8.98
N THR A 121 0.81 4.06 8.00
CA THR A 121 0.51 5.50 7.90
C THR A 121 -0.60 5.83 6.91
N LYS A 122 -0.91 4.95 5.97
CA LYS A 122 -1.92 5.16 4.91
C LYS A 122 -3.25 5.63 5.46
N PHE A 123 -3.82 4.85 6.36
CA PHE A 123 -5.11 5.15 7.00
C PHE A 123 -5.03 6.46 7.79
N TRP A 124 -4.02 6.61 8.67
CA TRP A 124 -3.93 7.75 9.58
C TRP A 124 -3.70 9.07 8.85
N ILE A 125 -2.89 9.09 7.79
CA ILE A 125 -2.67 10.29 6.98
C ILE A 125 -3.98 10.71 6.29
N SER A 126 -4.72 9.77 5.71
CA SER A 126 -6.01 10.04 5.07
C SER A 126 -7.06 10.51 6.09
N TYR A 127 -7.11 9.86 7.25
CA TYR A 127 -8.00 10.22 8.34
C TYR A 127 -7.72 11.63 8.86
N VAL A 128 -6.45 11.93 9.15
CA VAL A 128 -6.02 13.25 9.65
C VAL A 128 -6.23 14.33 8.60
N ALA A 129 -6.04 14.03 7.30
CA ALA A 129 -6.38 14.96 6.23
C ALA A 129 -7.88 15.34 6.27
N GLY A 130 -8.75 14.37 6.60
CA GLY A 130 -10.17 14.63 6.83
C GLY A 130 -10.43 15.49 8.08
N VAL A 131 -9.79 15.17 9.21
CA VAL A 131 -9.89 15.94 10.47
C VAL A 131 -9.46 17.40 10.27
N GLU A 132 -8.37 17.61 9.53
CA GLU A 132 -7.81 18.96 9.25
C GLU A 132 -8.55 19.68 8.10
N ASN A 133 -9.63 19.09 7.57
CA ASN A 133 -10.40 19.64 6.44
C ASN A 133 -9.52 19.95 5.21
N TYR A 134 -8.50 19.11 4.94
CA TYR A 134 -7.71 19.24 3.72
C TYR A 134 -8.61 19.18 2.49
N GLY A 135 -8.41 20.06 1.50
CA GLY A 135 -9.31 20.19 0.35
C GLY A 135 -9.61 18.85 -0.33
N PHE A 136 -10.87 18.43 -0.36
CA PHE A 136 -11.31 17.11 -0.81
C PHE A 136 -10.85 16.77 -2.24
N LEU A 137 -10.96 17.71 -3.17
CA LEU A 137 -10.54 17.48 -4.56
C LEU A 137 -9.03 17.21 -4.67
N LYS A 138 -8.21 17.98 -3.95
CA LYS A 138 -6.76 17.77 -3.87
C LYS A 138 -6.44 16.44 -3.23
N PHE A 139 -7.09 16.11 -2.11
CA PHE A 139 -6.94 14.82 -1.44
C PHE A 139 -7.27 13.67 -2.39
N ASN A 140 -8.42 13.73 -3.04
CA ASN A 140 -8.94 12.69 -3.92
C ASN A 140 -7.98 12.40 -5.08
N PHE A 141 -7.44 13.45 -5.70
CA PHE A 141 -6.44 13.33 -6.77
C PHE A 141 -5.15 12.64 -6.30
N TYR A 142 -4.58 13.08 -5.17
CA TYR A 142 -3.38 12.45 -4.61
C TYR A 142 -3.63 11.03 -4.12
N ALA A 143 -4.78 10.75 -3.53
CA ALA A 143 -5.17 9.42 -3.09
C ALA A 143 -5.30 8.45 -4.27
N PHE A 144 -5.89 8.90 -5.40
CA PHE A 144 -5.98 8.11 -6.61
C PHE A 144 -4.58 7.81 -7.19
N LEU A 145 -3.73 8.83 -7.36
CA LEU A 145 -2.37 8.65 -7.86
C LEU A 145 -1.55 7.72 -6.97
N ALA A 146 -1.67 7.87 -5.66
CA ALA A 146 -0.99 7.03 -4.69
C ALA A 146 -1.43 5.57 -4.81
N SER A 147 -2.74 5.33 -4.90
CA SER A 147 -3.30 3.99 -5.07
C SER A 147 -2.83 3.37 -6.38
N LEU A 148 -2.95 4.09 -7.48
CA LEU A 148 -2.52 3.63 -8.80
C LEU A 148 -1.03 3.27 -8.81
N SER A 149 -0.18 4.14 -8.28
CA SER A 149 1.28 3.92 -8.23
C SER A 149 1.64 2.69 -7.41
N TRP A 150 1.06 2.54 -6.21
CA TRP A 150 1.32 1.40 -5.34
C TRP A 150 0.85 0.08 -5.94
N ILE A 151 -0.39 0.05 -6.40
CA ILE A 151 -1.00 -1.15 -6.99
C ILE A 151 -0.25 -1.58 -8.24
N SER A 152 0.04 -0.62 -9.15
CA SER A 152 0.83 -0.91 -10.35
C SER A 152 2.21 -1.43 -10.01
N LEU A 153 2.91 -0.82 -9.04
CA LEU A 153 4.23 -1.26 -8.62
C LEU A 153 4.22 -2.71 -8.14
N MET A 154 3.33 -3.05 -7.19
CA MET A 154 3.26 -4.40 -6.63
C MET A 154 2.84 -5.45 -7.66
N THR A 155 1.84 -5.12 -8.48
CA THR A 155 1.34 -6.02 -9.52
C THR A 155 2.39 -6.26 -10.62
N LEU A 156 3.09 -5.20 -11.06
CA LEU A 156 4.15 -5.33 -12.06
C LEU A 156 5.36 -6.10 -11.53
N LEU A 157 5.75 -5.89 -10.27
CA LEU A 157 6.81 -6.69 -9.64
C LEU A 157 6.46 -8.19 -9.68
N GLY A 158 5.21 -8.54 -9.35
CA GLY A 158 4.73 -9.91 -9.46
C GLY A 158 4.72 -10.43 -10.89
N PHE A 159 4.21 -9.62 -11.84
CA PHE A 159 4.15 -9.96 -13.25
C PHE A 159 5.53 -10.27 -13.83
N PHE A 160 6.50 -9.40 -13.59
CA PHE A 160 7.88 -9.64 -14.06
C PHE A 160 8.53 -10.83 -13.38
N ALA A 161 8.23 -11.08 -12.10
CA ALA A 161 8.70 -12.30 -11.43
C ALA A 161 8.11 -13.58 -12.07
N GLY A 162 6.88 -13.51 -12.62
CA GLY A 162 6.26 -14.60 -13.36
C GLY A 162 6.90 -14.85 -14.74
N TYR A 163 7.37 -13.79 -15.39
CA TYR A 163 8.01 -13.86 -16.70
C TYR A 163 9.37 -14.60 -16.65
N GLU A 164 10.11 -14.45 -15.58
CA GLU A 164 11.41 -15.09 -15.40
C GLU A 164 11.35 -16.61 -15.24
N LYS A 165 10.17 -17.20 -14.97
CA LYS A 165 10.04 -18.64 -14.74
C LYS A 165 10.50 -19.51 -15.92
N GLU A 166 10.40 -19.02 -17.14
CA GLU A 166 10.88 -19.73 -18.35
C GLU A 166 12.36 -19.46 -18.69
N ASN A 167 12.91 -18.33 -18.22
CA ASN A 167 14.29 -17.91 -18.47
C ASN A 167 15.21 -18.00 -17.25
N LEU A 168 14.73 -18.54 -16.13
CA LEU A 168 15.37 -18.53 -14.81
C LEU A 168 16.77 -19.15 -14.75
N ILE A 169 17.18 -19.96 -15.73
CA ILE A 169 18.50 -20.63 -15.71
C ILE A 169 19.64 -19.68 -16.13
N ASN A 170 19.37 -18.66 -16.93
CA ASN A 170 20.40 -17.79 -17.51
C ASN A 170 20.48 -16.36 -17.01
N ILE A 171 19.39 -15.83 -16.44
CA ILE A 171 19.27 -14.41 -16.02
C ILE A 171 19.32 -14.25 -14.50
N THR A 172 19.15 -15.31 -13.74
CA THR A 172 19.00 -15.33 -12.26
C THR A 172 20.18 -14.74 -11.50
N LYS A 173 21.38 -14.66 -12.08
CA LYS A 173 22.56 -14.13 -11.38
C LYS A 173 22.72 -12.61 -11.44
N GLY A 174 22.11 -11.91 -12.40
CA GLY A 174 22.29 -10.46 -12.57
C GLY A 174 21.11 -9.60 -12.10
N ILE A 175 19.93 -9.92 -12.59
CA ILE A 175 18.73 -9.06 -12.35
C ILE A 175 18.11 -9.31 -10.97
N GLY A 176 18.12 -10.54 -10.49
CA GLY A 176 17.66 -10.87 -9.14
C GLY A 176 18.47 -10.12 -8.07
N ILE A 177 19.80 -10.07 -8.22
CA ILE A 177 20.69 -9.32 -7.31
C ILE A 177 20.40 -7.82 -7.41
N LEU A 178 20.20 -7.27 -8.60
CA LEU A 178 19.90 -5.86 -8.81
C LEU A 178 18.55 -5.46 -8.19
N SER A 179 17.53 -6.30 -8.33
CA SER A 179 16.21 -6.09 -7.73
C SER A 179 16.28 -6.14 -6.21
N TRP A 180 17.03 -7.05 -5.62
CA TRP A 180 17.28 -7.09 -4.19
C TRP A 180 18.07 -5.88 -3.71
N ILE A 181 19.08 -5.43 -4.44
CA ILE A 181 19.85 -4.22 -4.12
C ILE A 181 18.93 -2.99 -4.15
N LEU A 182 18.09 -2.83 -5.18
CA LEU A 182 17.14 -1.73 -5.28
C LEU A 182 16.10 -1.76 -4.16
N LEU A 183 15.62 -2.95 -3.78
CA LEU A 183 14.70 -3.12 -2.68
C LEU A 183 15.35 -2.76 -1.34
N PHE A 184 16.58 -3.22 -1.08
CA PHE A 184 17.31 -2.87 0.13
C PHE A 184 17.72 -1.40 0.18
N VAL A 185 18.12 -0.79 -0.94
CA VAL A 185 18.42 0.64 -1.03
C VAL A 185 17.17 1.47 -0.79
N SER A 186 16.04 1.10 -1.39
CA SER A 186 14.74 1.75 -1.16
C SER A 186 14.33 1.63 0.30
N LEU A 187 14.41 0.43 0.88
CA LEU A 187 14.11 0.18 2.29
C LEU A 187 15.02 0.98 3.21
N TYR A 188 16.33 1.05 2.91
CA TYR A 188 17.30 1.85 3.67
C TYR A 188 16.97 3.34 3.63
N ILE A 189 16.63 3.88 2.45
CA ILE A 189 16.24 5.30 2.29
C ILE A 189 14.98 5.58 3.09
N ILE A 190 13.97 4.70 3.01
CA ILE A 190 12.71 4.82 3.77
C ILE A 190 12.99 4.80 5.27
N ILE A 191 13.75 3.83 5.76
CA ILE A 191 14.09 3.71 7.19
C ILE A 191 14.89 4.93 7.67
N LYS A 192 15.85 5.40 6.87
CA LYS A 192 16.67 6.59 7.19
C LYS A 192 15.80 7.85 7.26
N THR A 193 14.87 8.01 6.32
CA THR A 193 13.95 9.15 6.27
C THR A 193 12.98 9.12 7.46
N ILE A 194 12.39 7.98 7.75
CA ILE A 194 11.49 7.79 8.91
C ILE A 194 12.25 8.03 10.22
N LYS A 195 13.47 7.47 10.38
CA LYS A 195 14.28 7.71 11.59
C LYS A 195 14.67 9.18 11.77
N LYS A 196 14.99 9.88 10.68
CA LYS A 196 15.31 11.31 10.71
C LYS A 196 14.11 12.14 11.17
N GLU A 197 12.95 11.90 10.58
CA GLU A 197 11.70 12.60 10.92
C GLU A 197 11.22 12.25 12.34
N TYR A 198 11.34 10.99 12.74
CA TYR A 198 11.00 10.57 14.11
C TYR A 198 11.92 11.19 15.17
N LYS A 199 13.21 11.34 14.86
CA LYS A 199 14.18 12.00 15.75
C LYS A 199 13.91 13.50 15.90
N HIS A 200 13.50 14.18 14.83
CA HIS A 200 13.06 15.57 14.87
C HIS A 200 11.77 15.72 15.69
N PHE A 201 10.80 14.87 15.46
CA PHE A 201 9.54 14.87 16.19
C PHE A 201 9.74 14.67 17.71
N LYS A 202 10.67 13.78 18.10
CA LYS A 202 10.97 13.54 19.52
C LYS A 202 11.68 14.73 20.20
N LYS A 203 12.42 15.54 19.43
CA LYS A 203 13.07 16.76 19.93
C LYS A 203 12.08 17.92 20.18
N ASP A 204 10.98 17.93 19.42
CA ASP A 204 9.97 18.99 19.47
C ASP A 204 8.84 18.69 20.50
N LEU A 205 8.91 17.55 21.21
CA LEU A 205 8.00 17.25 22.31
C LEU A 205 8.46 18.02 23.55
N PRO A 206 7.60 18.86 24.16
CA PRO A 206 7.93 19.50 25.41
C PRO A 206 8.20 18.44 26.49
N HIS A 207 9.37 18.52 27.10
CA HIS A 207 9.68 17.74 28.29
C HIS A 207 8.63 18.09 29.38
N LYS A 208 7.86 17.06 29.79
CA LYS A 208 7.06 17.13 31.00
C LYS A 208 7.95 16.76 32.17
#